data_6e3065e006413bde7a7a486f18e7e920
#
_entry.id   6e3065e006413bde7a7a486f18e7e920
#
_cell.length_a   1.000
_cell.length_b   1.000
_cell.length_c   1.000
_cell.angle_alpha   90.00
_cell.angle_beta   90.00
_cell.angle_gamma   90.00
#
_symmetry.space_group_name_H-M   'P 1'
#
loop_
_entity.id
_entity.type
_entity.pdbx_description
1 polymer ?
#
loop_
_entity_poly.entity_id
_entity_poly.type
_entity_poly.pdbx_seq_one_letter_code
_entity_poly.pdbx_strand_id
1 'polypeptide(L)'
;MLRKTKIEELEQVMKIIEDGRVFLKEQAINQRQHGSPSRDMIINDINEGISYIYEKSGKLVATAMLTTFDGDYENYPTLWSENSSYLAIHRLATAKQFWNQGIMREFMEVIHFFAKSQNIKFLRIDTHFDNKIMKKFLSNLGFEKRGIIKLSIKNILDDKERIAYELKIE
;
A
#
# COMPACT_ATOMS: atom_id res chain seq x y z
N MET A 1 -1.38 16.68 2.14
CA MET A 1 -2.56 16.35 2.98
C MET A 1 -3.07 14.97 2.60
N LEU A 2 -3.26 14.08 3.58
CA LEU A 2 -3.92 12.78 3.39
C LEU A 2 -5.44 12.95 3.48
N ARG A 3 -6.16 12.44 2.52
CA ARG A 3 -7.62 12.44 2.52
C ARG A 3 -8.20 11.29 1.69
N LYS A 4 -9.47 11.00 1.89
CA LYS A 4 -10.19 10.02 1.06
C LYS A 4 -10.27 10.49 -0.40
N THR A 5 -10.17 9.52 -1.30
CA THR A 5 -10.36 9.75 -2.74
C THR A 5 -11.84 10.04 -3.04
N LYS A 6 -12.09 10.99 -3.93
CA LYS A 6 -13.42 11.24 -4.49
C LYS A 6 -13.57 10.50 -5.81
N ILE A 7 -14.81 10.15 -6.18
CA ILE A 7 -15.04 9.38 -7.41
C ILE A 7 -14.61 10.14 -8.68
N GLU A 8 -14.68 11.47 -8.65
CA GLU A 8 -14.25 12.34 -9.75
C GLU A 8 -12.73 12.28 -9.98
N GLU A 9 -11.97 11.79 -9.01
CA GLU A 9 -10.51 11.67 -9.06
C GLU A 9 -10.05 10.29 -9.55
N LEU A 10 -10.98 9.40 -9.89
CA LEU A 10 -10.71 8.02 -10.30
C LEU A 10 -9.64 7.93 -11.40
N GLU A 11 -9.74 8.76 -12.44
CA GLU A 11 -8.79 8.73 -13.56
C GLU A 11 -7.37 9.11 -13.14
N GLN A 12 -7.24 10.06 -12.22
CA GLN A 12 -5.94 10.47 -11.68
C GLN A 12 -5.34 9.35 -10.82
N VAL A 13 -6.15 8.70 -10.00
CA VAL A 13 -5.72 7.56 -9.19
C VAL A 13 -5.31 6.39 -10.09
N MET A 14 -6.10 6.05 -11.12
CA MET A 14 -5.76 4.99 -12.07
C MET A 14 -4.45 5.26 -12.79
N LYS A 15 -4.16 6.51 -13.13
CA LYS A 15 -2.86 6.90 -13.71
C LYS A 15 -1.70 6.66 -12.73
N ILE A 16 -1.86 7.03 -11.46
CA ILE A 16 -0.83 6.78 -10.44
C ILE A 16 -0.62 5.26 -10.23
N ILE A 17 -1.68 4.48 -10.23
CA ILE A 17 -1.60 3.01 -10.16
C ILE A 17 -0.83 2.45 -11.36
N GLU A 18 -1.08 2.96 -12.57
CA GLU A 18 -0.36 2.54 -13.77
C GLU A 18 1.13 2.93 -13.70
N ASP A 19 1.46 4.11 -13.21
CA ASP A 19 2.85 4.51 -12.95
C ASP A 19 3.54 3.50 -12.00
N GLY A 20 2.84 3.05 -10.96
CA GLY A 20 3.32 1.99 -10.06
C GLY A 20 3.54 0.64 -10.74
N ARG A 21 2.68 0.24 -11.69
CA ARG A 21 2.88 -0.97 -12.50
C ARG A 21 4.11 -0.87 -13.38
N VAL A 22 4.27 0.27 -14.04
CA VAL A 22 5.47 0.54 -14.87
C VAL A 22 6.72 0.44 -14.03
N PHE A 23 6.74 1.04 -12.85
CA PHE A 23 7.88 0.96 -11.92
C PHE A 23 8.24 -0.50 -11.57
N LEU A 24 7.26 -1.33 -11.23
CA LEU A 24 7.48 -2.74 -10.90
C LEU A 24 7.96 -3.54 -12.12
N LYS A 25 7.39 -3.27 -13.29
CA LYS A 25 7.79 -3.91 -14.55
C LYS A 25 9.25 -3.61 -14.92
N GLU A 26 9.67 -2.36 -14.77
CA GLU A 26 11.06 -1.94 -15.00
C GLU A 26 12.04 -2.64 -14.05
N GLN A 27 11.58 -3.08 -12.87
CA GLN A 27 12.33 -3.88 -11.90
C GLN A 27 12.20 -5.40 -12.13
N ALA A 28 11.52 -5.84 -13.20
CA ALA A 28 11.21 -7.24 -13.50
C ALA A 28 10.47 -7.97 -12.36
N ILE A 29 9.59 -7.25 -11.63
CA ILE A 29 8.82 -7.78 -10.51
C ILE A 29 7.42 -8.18 -11.00
N ASN A 30 7.04 -9.46 -10.81
CA ASN A 30 5.72 -10.00 -11.17
C ASN A 30 4.67 -9.66 -10.10
N GLN A 31 4.42 -8.37 -9.92
CA GLN A 31 3.41 -7.82 -9.03
C GLN A 31 2.57 -6.80 -9.80
N ARG A 32 1.25 -6.92 -9.74
CA ARG A 32 0.29 -6.02 -10.43
C ARG A 32 0.40 -6.02 -11.97
N GLN A 33 1.08 -6.96 -12.58
CA GLN A 33 1.37 -6.93 -14.03
C GLN A 33 0.19 -7.42 -14.89
N HIS A 34 -0.79 -8.10 -14.29
CA HIS A 34 -1.90 -8.74 -14.99
C HIS A 34 -3.25 -8.06 -14.70
N GLY A 35 -3.28 -6.72 -14.69
CA GLY A 35 -4.49 -5.93 -14.57
C GLY A 35 -5.03 -5.70 -13.15
N SER A 36 -4.28 -6.09 -12.11
CA SER A 36 -4.62 -5.81 -10.72
C SER A 36 -3.80 -4.62 -10.19
N PRO A 37 -4.40 -3.70 -9.40
CA PRO A 37 -5.84 -3.58 -9.18
C PRO A 37 -6.56 -3.13 -10.46
N SER A 38 -7.75 -3.68 -10.71
CA SER A 38 -8.61 -3.24 -11.80
C SER A 38 -9.30 -1.91 -11.47
N ARG A 39 -9.88 -1.28 -12.51
CA ARG A 39 -10.70 -0.09 -12.34
C ARG A 39 -11.85 -0.31 -11.35
N ASP A 40 -12.56 -1.43 -11.47
CA ASP A 40 -13.68 -1.76 -10.59
C ASP A 40 -13.24 -1.95 -9.13
N MET A 41 -12.06 -2.50 -8.90
CA MET A 41 -11.49 -2.60 -7.56
C MET A 41 -11.23 -1.21 -6.95
N ILE A 42 -10.72 -0.27 -7.73
CA ILE A 42 -10.50 1.10 -7.24
C ILE A 42 -11.83 1.83 -6.98
N ILE A 43 -12.84 1.63 -7.84
CA ILE A 43 -14.20 2.16 -7.60
C ILE A 43 -14.75 1.62 -6.29
N ASN A 44 -14.62 0.31 -6.03
CA ASN A 44 -15.06 -0.29 -4.76
C ASN A 44 -14.32 0.31 -3.56
N ASP A 45 -12.99 0.47 -3.64
CA ASP A 45 -12.23 1.09 -2.56
C ASP A 45 -12.68 2.53 -2.26
N ILE A 46 -13.02 3.29 -3.31
CA ILE A 46 -13.55 4.65 -3.14
C ILE A 46 -14.91 4.61 -2.46
N ASN A 47 -15.81 3.74 -2.92
CA ASN A 47 -17.16 3.60 -2.36
C ASN A 47 -17.14 3.11 -0.90
N GLU A 48 -16.20 2.23 -0.55
CA GLU A 48 -15.99 1.76 0.83
C GLU A 48 -15.25 2.78 1.70
N GLY A 49 -14.74 3.86 1.11
CA GLY A 49 -14.01 4.92 1.81
C GLY A 49 -12.64 4.49 2.33
N ILE A 50 -12.01 3.49 1.69
CA ILE A 50 -10.68 2.97 2.00
C ILE A 50 -9.61 3.39 0.98
N SER A 51 -9.99 4.04 -0.13
CA SER A 51 -9.07 4.68 -1.05
C SER A 51 -8.65 6.05 -0.52
N TYR A 52 -7.35 6.28 -0.44
CA TYR A 52 -6.76 7.53 0.04
C TYR A 52 -5.77 8.09 -0.96
N ILE A 53 -5.67 9.41 -0.97
CA ILE A 53 -4.70 10.16 -1.77
C ILE A 53 -3.86 11.06 -0.88
N TYR A 54 -2.62 11.27 -1.30
CA TYR A 54 -1.75 12.30 -0.77
C TYR A 54 -1.69 13.48 -1.75
N GLU A 55 -2.19 14.61 -1.27
CA GLU A 55 -2.19 15.87 -2.00
C GLU A 55 -1.10 16.80 -1.46
N LYS A 56 -0.27 17.33 -2.37
CA LYS A 56 0.79 18.27 -2.07
C LYS A 56 0.72 19.44 -3.05
N SER A 57 0.61 20.67 -2.54
CA SER A 57 0.49 21.90 -3.36
C SER A 57 -0.62 21.81 -4.42
N GLY A 58 -1.80 21.29 -4.03
CA GLY A 58 -2.96 21.15 -4.92
C GLY A 58 -2.85 20.06 -5.98
N LYS A 59 -1.84 19.18 -5.89
CA LYS A 59 -1.64 18.06 -6.84
C LYS A 59 -1.76 16.71 -6.12
N LEU A 60 -2.39 15.74 -6.77
CA LEU A 60 -2.34 14.35 -6.33
C LEU A 60 -0.97 13.79 -6.65
N VAL A 61 -0.23 13.42 -5.62
CA VAL A 61 1.16 12.95 -5.77
C VAL A 61 1.33 11.46 -5.44
N ALA A 62 0.42 10.89 -4.65
CA ALA A 62 0.45 9.47 -4.30
C ALA A 62 -0.95 8.95 -3.93
N THR A 63 -1.12 7.63 -3.95
CA THR A 63 -2.34 6.94 -3.55
C THR A 63 -2.03 5.67 -2.76
N ALA A 64 -2.97 5.27 -1.90
CA ALA A 64 -2.94 3.99 -1.18
C ALA A 64 -4.37 3.53 -0.85
N MET A 65 -4.55 2.23 -0.66
CA MET A 65 -5.70 1.67 0.04
C MET A 65 -5.31 1.50 1.51
N LEU A 66 -6.10 2.05 2.41
CA LEU A 66 -5.90 1.96 3.85
C LEU A 66 -7.13 1.31 4.50
N THR A 67 -6.95 0.18 5.18
CA THR A 67 -8.05 -0.55 5.81
C THR A 67 -7.63 -1.08 7.18
N THR A 68 -8.59 -1.13 8.10
CA THR A 68 -8.40 -1.70 9.45
C THR A 68 -8.73 -3.19 9.52
N PHE A 69 -9.08 -3.80 8.39
CA PHE A 69 -9.33 -5.22 8.25
C PHE A 69 -8.79 -5.72 6.91
N ASP A 70 -8.03 -6.82 6.94
CA ASP A 70 -7.52 -7.49 5.76
C ASP A 70 -7.67 -9.00 5.93
N GLY A 71 -8.53 -9.62 5.09
CA GLY A 71 -8.84 -11.04 5.18
C GLY A 71 -7.63 -11.95 4.97
N ASP A 72 -6.69 -11.55 4.12
CA ASP A 72 -5.46 -12.33 3.92
C ASP A 72 -4.55 -12.26 5.16
N TYR A 73 -4.47 -11.11 5.82
CA TYR A 73 -3.69 -10.94 7.04
C TYR A 73 -4.29 -11.68 8.24
N GLU A 74 -5.62 -11.74 8.32
CA GLU A 74 -6.33 -12.47 9.37
C GLU A 74 -6.11 -14.00 9.31
N ASN A 75 -5.70 -14.53 8.14
CA ASN A 75 -5.35 -15.94 7.98
C ASN A 75 -4.02 -16.32 8.67
N TYR A 76 -3.26 -15.34 9.16
CA TYR A 76 -1.95 -15.53 9.78
C TYR A 76 -1.87 -14.91 11.19
N PRO A 77 -2.75 -15.30 12.13
CA PRO A 77 -2.87 -14.63 13.44
C PRO A 77 -1.59 -14.72 14.30
N THR A 78 -0.77 -15.73 14.08
CA THR A 78 0.49 -15.94 14.83
C THR A 78 1.71 -15.24 14.20
N LEU A 79 1.53 -14.68 13.01
CA LEU A 79 2.61 -13.98 12.30
C LEU A 79 2.90 -12.61 12.90
N TRP A 80 1.85 -11.92 13.32
CA TRP A 80 1.91 -10.56 13.84
C TRP A 80 2.38 -10.54 15.30
N SER A 81 3.04 -9.45 15.71
CA SER A 81 3.60 -9.33 17.06
C SER A 81 2.54 -9.34 18.17
N GLU A 82 1.40 -8.75 17.89
CA GLU A 82 0.28 -8.66 18.83
C GLU A 82 -1.05 -8.79 18.09
N ASN A 83 -2.05 -9.37 18.75
CA ASN A 83 -3.45 -9.28 18.30
C ASN A 83 -4.03 -7.93 18.73
N SER A 84 -3.80 -6.91 17.93
CA SER A 84 -4.18 -5.54 18.24
C SER A 84 -4.65 -4.80 16.97
N SER A 85 -5.16 -3.59 17.14
CA SER A 85 -5.62 -2.75 16.03
C SER A 85 -4.47 -2.44 15.05
N TYR A 86 -4.76 -2.54 13.77
CA TYR A 86 -3.78 -2.24 12.71
C TYR A 86 -4.42 -1.47 11.56
N LEU A 87 -3.57 -0.82 10.77
CA LEU A 87 -3.89 -0.26 9.47
C LEU A 87 -3.08 -1.01 8.42
N ALA A 88 -3.75 -1.75 7.56
CA ALA A 88 -3.12 -2.38 6.39
C ALA A 88 -2.99 -1.36 5.27
N ILE A 89 -1.84 -1.35 4.62
CA ILE A 89 -1.48 -0.43 3.53
C ILE A 89 -1.32 -1.26 2.26
N HIS A 90 -2.17 -1.02 1.28
CA HIS A 90 -2.12 -1.67 -0.03
C HIS A 90 -2.11 -0.65 -1.16
N ARG A 91 -1.79 -1.11 -2.35
CA ARG A 91 -1.87 -0.31 -3.59
C ARG A 91 -1.08 1.00 -3.52
N LEU A 92 -0.05 1.02 -2.68
CA LEU A 92 0.81 2.18 -2.48
C LEU A 92 1.53 2.52 -3.80
N ALA A 93 1.37 3.73 -4.29
CA ALA A 93 1.99 4.21 -5.51
C ALA A 93 2.19 5.72 -5.49
N THR A 94 3.24 6.18 -6.18
CA THR A 94 3.55 7.59 -6.37
C THR A 94 3.50 7.93 -7.86
N ALA A 95 2.94 9.07 -8.22
CA ALA A 95 2.91 9.56 -9.58
C ALA A 95 4.33 9.71 -10.15
N LYS A 96 4.56 9.23 -11.38
CA LYS A 96 5.87 9.14 -12.03
C LYS A 96 6.66 10.46 -12.01
N GLN A 97 5.97 11.58 -12.24
CA GLN A 97 6.58 12.91 -12.24
C GLN A 97 7.17 13.33 -10.88
N PHE A 98 6.87 12.61 -9.80
CA PHE A 98 7.36 12.88 -8.44
C PHE A 98 8.29 11.80 -7.91
N TRP A 99 8.73 10.85 -8.75
CA TRP A 99 9.69 9.83 -8.35
C TRP A 99 11.03 10.47 -7.95
N ASN A 100 11.73 9.81 -7.03
CA ASN A 100 13.03 10.25 -6.50
C ASN A 100 13.01 11.62 -5.79
N GLN A 101 11.84 12.11 -5.38
CA GLN A 101 11.67 13.39 -4.66
C GLN A 101 11.25 13.21 -3.20
N GLY A 102 11.38 11.99 -2.65
CA GLY A 102 11.04 11.71 -1.25
C GLY A 102 9.54 11.58 -0.95
N ILE A 103 8.67 11.71 -1.95
CA ILE A 103 7.21 11.71 -1.77
C ILE A 103 6.70 10.45 -1.06
N MET A 104 7.25 9.27 -1.39
CA MET A 104 6.84 8.03 -0.74
C MET A 104 7.14 8.03 0.77
N ARG A 105 8.28 8.60 1.17
CA ARG A 105 8.64 8.75 2.60
C ARG A 105 7.67 9.71 3.30
N GLU A 106 7.45 10.88 2.74
CA GLU A 106 6.48 11.86 3.28
C GLU A 106 5.08 11.23 3.41
N PHE A 107 4.67 10.47 2.41
CA PHE A 107 3.36 9.81 2.42
C PHE A 107 3.25 8.77 3.54
N MET A 108 4.27 7.93 3.73
CA MET A 108 4.29 6.96 4.83
C MET A 108 4.30 7.64 6.20
N GLU A 109 5.00 8.76 6.36
CA GLU A 109 4.97 9.55 7.60
C GLU A 109 3.57 10.11 7.88
N VAL A 110 2.88 10.62 6.85
CA VAL A 110 1.50 11.11 6.99
C VAL A 110 0.52 9.98 7.32
N ILE A 111 0.68 8.79 6.71
CA ILE A 111 -0.10 7.59 7.06
C ILE A 111 0.15 7.18 8.51
N HIS A 112 1.39 7.21 8.97
CA HIS A 112 1.73 6.92 10.37
C HIS A 112 1.04 7.89 11.34
N PHE A 113 1.10 9.20 11.09
CA PHE A 113 0.39 10.20 11.90
C PHE A 113 -1.12 10.00 11.88
N PHE A 114 -1.69 9.69 10.72
CA PHE A 114 -3.11 9.37 10.59
C PHE A 114 -3.47 8.15 11.46
N ALA A 115 -2.75 7.06 11.36
CA ALA A 115 -3.00 5.86 12.16
C ALA A 115 -2.89 6.16 13.67
N LYS A 116 -1.88 6.91 14.08
CA LYS A 116 -1.72 7.34 15.49
C LYS A 116 -2.92 8.16 15.95
N SER A 117 -3.44 9.08 15.13
CA SER A 117 -4.62 9.89 15.46
C SER A 117 -5.91 9.06 15.62
N GLN A 118 -5.95 7.88 15.01
CA GLN A 118 -7.06 6.91 15.12
C GLN A 118 -6.85 5.87 16.23
N ASN A 119 -5.83 6.04 17.09
CA ASN A 119 -5.44 5.08 18.14
C ASN A 119 -5.11 3.67 17.60
N ILE A 120 -4.70 3.56 16.35
CA ILE A 120 -4.22 2.32 15.74
C ILE A 120 -2.82 2.01 16.28
N LYS A 121 -2.55 0.74 16.56
CA LYS A 121 -1.31 0.31 17.20
C LYS A 121 -0.23 -0.15 16.23
N PHE A 122 -0.63 -0.61 15.05
CA PHE A 122 0.31 -1.16 14.06
C PHE A 122 -0.01 -0.67 12.65
N LEU A 123 1.04 -0.46 11.86
CA LEU A 123 0.96 -0.45 10.40
C LEU A 123 1.40 -1.82 9.89
N ARG A 124 0.65 -2.38 8.94
CA ARG A 124 0.98 -3.65 8.27
C ARG A 124 1.02 -3.45 6.76
N ILE A 125 2.00 -4.02 6.13
CA ILE A 125 2.20 -3.93 4.68
C ILE A 125 2.90 -5.20 4.19
N ASP A 126 2.67 -5.57 2.96
CA ASP A 126 3.40 -6.65 2.30
C ASP A 126 4.03 -6.17 0.99
N THR A 127 5.04 -6.90 0.54
CA THR A 127 5.67 -6.65 -0.75
C THR A 127 6.16 -7.95 -1.39
N HIS A 128 6.31 -7.93 -2.72
CA HIS A 128 6.89 -9.04 -3.46
C HIS A 128 8.33 -9.31 -3.01
N PHE A 129 8.72 -10.59 -2.95
CA PHE A 129 10.05 -10.99 -2.49
C PHE A 129 11.21 -10.43 -3.33
N ASP A 130 11.00 -10.16 -4.62
CA ASP A 130 12.00 -9.53 -5.50
C ASP A 130 12.04 -8.00 -5.40
N ASN A 131 11.09 -7.36 -4.71
CA ASN A 131 11.06 -5.92 -4.58
C ASN A 131 12.10 -5.41 -3.57
N LYS A 132 13.37 -5.43 -3.97
CA LYS A 132 14.50 -5.02 -3.12
C LYS A 132 14.39 -3.57 -2.67
N ILE A 133 13.88 -2.69 -3.54
CA ILE A 133 13.70 -1.26 -3.23
C ILE A 133 12.71 -1.09 -2.10
N MET A 134 11.53 -1.72 -2.19
CA MET A 134 10.51 -1.63 -1.14
C MET A 134 10.98 -2.28 0.17
N LYS A 135 11.63 -3.43 0.11
CA LYS A 135 12.18 -4.09 1.30
C LYS A 135 13.16 -3.19 2.06
N LYS A 136 14.10 -2.57 1.34
CA LYS A 136 15.05 -1.61 1.93
C LYS A 136 14.33 -0.37 2.47
N PHE A 137 13.36 0.15 1.73
CA PHE A 137 12.58 1.31 2.14
C PHE A 137 11.82 1.06 3.44
N LEU A 138 11.12 -0.07 3.55
CA LEU A 138 10.37 -0.45 4.76
C LEU A 138 11.31 -0.63 5.96
N SER A 139 12.44 -1.33 5.80
CA SER A 139 13.46 -1.46 6.83
C SER A 139 13.97 -0.09 7.32
N ASN A 140 14.24 0.85 6.40
CA ASN A 140 14.71 2.20 6.75
C ASN A 140 13.64 3.05 7.48
N LEU A 141 12.37 2.68 7.38
CA LEU A 141 11.27 3.28 8.14
C LEU A 141 11.01 2.60 9.48
N GLY A 142 11.78 1.55 9.82
CA GLY A 142 11.63 0.82 11.07
C GLY A 142 10.61 -0.32 11.04
N PHE A 143 10.08 -0.68 9.86
CA PHE A 143 9.24 -1.86 9.73
C PHE A 143 10.04 -3.13 9.98
N GLU A 144 9.48 -4.03 10.76
CA GLU A 144 10.05 -5.34 11.04
C GLU A 144 9.46 -6.39 10.09
N LYS A 145 10.33 -7.21 9.50
CA LYS A 145 9.90 -8.35 8.70
C LYS A 145 9.25 -9.39 9.63
N ARG A 146 8.02 -9.80 9.31
CA ARG A 146 7.27 -10.79 10.09
C ARG A 146 7.38 -12.20 9.52
N GLY A 147 7.29 -12.35 8.20
CA GLY A 147 7.35 -13.63 7.53
C GLY A 147 6.75 -13.61 6.14
N ILE A 148 6.38 -14.79 5.65
CA ILE A 148 5.80 -14.97 4.32
C ILE A 148 4.30 -15.21 4.47
N ILE A 149 3.50 -14.51 3.66
CA ILE A 149 2.06 -14.71 3.51
C ILE A 149 1.73 -15.04 2.05
N LYS A 150 0.58 -15.63 1.83
CA LYS A 150 0.05 -15.92 0.51
C LYS A 150 -1.26 -15.18 0.32
N LEU A 151 -1.32 -14.30 -0.68
CA LEU A 151 -2.52 -13.51 -0.96
C LEU A 151 -3.56 -14.32 -1.73
N SER A 152 -4.84 -14.02 -1.49
CA SER A 152 -5.98 -14.55 -2.24
C SER A 152 -6.16 -13.84 -3.57
N ILE A 153 -5.11 -13.84 -4.42
CA ILE A 153 -5.14 -13.20 -5.75
C ILE A 153 -5.87 -14.11 -6.73
N LYS A 154 -6.87 -13.56 -7.43
CA LYS A 154 -7.67 -14.32 -8.41
C LYS A 154 -6.89 -14.64 -9.68
N ASN A 155 -6.02 -13.74 -10.13
CA ASN A 155 -5.22 -13.97 -11.33
C ASN A 155 -4.09 -14.97 -11.04
N ILE A 156 -4.09 -16.11 -11.74
CA ILE A 156 -3.10 -17.18 -11.55
C ILE A 156 -1.71 -16.82 -12.10
N LEU A 157 -1.61 -15.79 -12.93
CA LEU A 157 -0.34 -15.32 -13.50
C LEU A 157 0.44 -14.41 -12.58
N ASP A 158 -0.21 -13.83 -11.56
CA ASP A 158 0.46 -13.03 -10.55
C ASP A 158 1.03 -13.91 -9.43
N ASP A 159 2.24 -13.61 -8.98
CA ASP A 159 2.83 -14.26 -7.81
C ASP A 159 2.02 -13.91 -6.56
N LYS A 160 1.68 -14.93 -5.77
CA LYS A 160 0.82 -14.79 -4.59
C LYS A 160 1.60 -14.60 -3.29
N GLU A 161 2.84 -15.08 -3.23
CA GLU A 161 3.67 -14.98 -2.03
C GLU A 161 4.16 -13.55 -1.84
N ARG A 162 4.10 -13.10 -0.58
CA ARG A 162 4.55 -11.77 -0.14
C ARG A 162 5.35 -11.89 1.14
N ILE A 163 6.26 -10.95 1.32
CA ILE A 163 6.92 -10.74 2.61
C ILE A 163 6.11 -9.71 3.37
N ALA A 164 5.64 -10.08 4.56
CA ALA A 164 4.86 -9.23 5.44
C ALA A 164 5.76 -8.44 6.39
N TYR A 165 5.40 -7.19 6.61
CA TYR A 165 6.08 -6.25 7.49
C TYR A 165 5.11 -5.58 8.44
N GLU A 166 5.58 -5.26 9.64
CA GLU A 166 4.81 -4.59 10.67
C GLU A 166 5.62 -3.46 11.32
N LEU A 167 4.98 -2.35 11.60
CA LEU A 167 5.55 -1.24 12.37
C LEU A 167 4.64 -0.96 13.56
N LYS A 168 5.19 -0.99 14.77
CA LYS A 168 4.48 -0.54 15.99
C LYS A 168 4.44 0.98 16.02
N ILE A 169 3.27 1.52 16.29
CA ILE A 169 3.05 2.97 16.45
C ILE A 169 3.21 3.31 17.94
N GLU A 170 4.15 4.19 18.24
CA GLU A 170 4.42 4.70 19.59
C GLU A 170 3.62 5.97 19.89
#